data_075532f6b63360006edaf9500f98367a
#
_entry.id   075532f6b63360006edaf9500f98367a
#
_cell.length_a   1.000
_cell.length_b   1.000
_cell.length_c   1.000
_cell.angle_alpha   90.00
_cell.angle_beta   90.00
_cell.angle_gamma   90.00
#
_symmetry.space_group_name_H-M   'P 1'
#
loop_
_entity.id
_entity.type
_entity.pdbx_description
1 polymer ?
#
loop_
_entity_poly.entity_id
_entity_poly.type
_entity_poly.pdbx_seq_one_letter_code
_entity_poly.pdbx_strand_id
1 'polypeptide(L)'
;MRYKTLPYTFQRNGNYYLQIRLSNGRMYKKSLHTDSYREAAALMIGVTPHIPFVKSLATPLSMFDAFISNLIVSERRAVKVPLLLSQPIVVPDAIVEPAPRVEPEKVLALSDAWALYKDEKGRNWTKSILMANERYMAVLLTVLGGETDVTAITKQDIKQVMEVVENLPKRVVQPYRSMTIQQLVDCDDVPPDELVGVETIHKHLKLYKSLFKTFLTGNKDILMKSPTDGVVAAPSKARFGAYSLAEMKKIVEWALKQPDGWQKWIILLLAYTGARRGEIAKLEKSQIKYDEDSQRYYFLIAEGGQGKTENATRQVVIHPKLIEWRFMDYVDRQWKERVFSEVAGTNMTKIGKEFADVRNRLGIPYLDDFGQRRLLHSIRHSVCSAAMSGWVTNILHLQQTVGHEKSGGITKRYLHTFPLSSIYYVIDGICWI
;
A
#
# COMPACT_ATOMS: atom_id res chain seq x y z
N MET A 1 11.19 6.08 39.52
CA MET A 1 10.84 4.66 39.23
C MET A 1 9.51 4.60 38.50
N ARG A 2 9.47 4.20 37.21
CA ARG A 2 8.19 4.00 36.50
C ARG A 2 7.63 2.66 36.94
N TYR A 3 6.48 2.65 37.60
CA TYR A 3 5.78 1.43 37.95
C TYR A 3 5.40 0.67 36.68
N LYS A 4 5.88 -0.60 36.55
CA LYS A 4 5.46 -1.49 35.48
C LYS A 4 3.98 -1.86 35.73
N THR A 5 3.06 -1.33 34.94
CA THR A 5 1.65 -1.68 35.03
C THR A 5 1.36 -2.92 34.21
N LEU A 6 0.74 -3.93 34.82
CA LEU A 6 0.23 -5.11 34.12
C LEU A 6 -1.13 -4.77 33.47
N PRO A 7 -1.35 -5.10 32.18
CA PRO A 7 -2.64 -4.91 31.53
C PRO A 7 -3.78 -5.61 32.31
N TYR A 8 -4.94 -4.98 32.37
CA TYR A 8 -6.13 -5.49 33.08
C TYR A 8 -5.94 -5.72 34.57
N THR A 9 -4.95 -5.10 35.20
CA THR A 9 -4.76 -5.18 36.65
C THR A 9 -4.68 -3.83 37.31
N PHE A 10 -5.00 -3.79 38.62
CA PHE A 10 -4.73 -2.65 39.48
C PHE A 10 -4.30 -3.14 40.87
N GLN A 11 -3.65 -2.30 41.63
CA GLN A 11 -3.27 -2.60 43.01
C GLN A 11 -4.24 -1.94 44.00
N ARG A 12 -4.59 -2.70 45.06
CA ARG A 12 -5.32 -2.20 46.22
C ARG A 12 -4.73 -2.82 47.48
N ASN A 13 -4.35 -2.00 48.45
CA ASN A 13 -3.69 -2.43 49.67
C ASN A 13 -2.46 -3.36 49.44
N GLY A 14 -1.66 -3.01 48.43
CA GLY A 14 -0.48 -3.79 48.03
C GLY A 14 -0.75 -4.98 47.12
N ASN A 15 -1.92 -5.55 47.12
CA ASN A 15 -2.26 -6.73 46.30
C ASN A 15 -2.72 -6.39 44.90
N TYR A 16 -2.38 -7.24 43.91
CA TYR A 16 -2.87 -7.17 42.54
C TYR A 16 -4.28 -7.72 42.41
N TYR A 17 -5.12 -7.03 41.65
CA TYR A 17 -6.48 -7.41 41.28
C TYR A 17 -6.62 -7.40 39.76
N LEU A 18 -7.26 -8.45 39.21
CA LEU A 18 -7.75 -8.46 37.84
C LEU A 18 -8.99 -7.56 37.73
N GLN A 19 -9.07 -6.75 36.68
CA GLN A 19 -10.20 -5.89 36.39
C GLN A 19 -10.56 -5.94 34.91
N ILE A 20 -11.77 -6.38 34.56
CA ILE A 20 -12.26 -6.53 33.19
C ILE A 20 -13.59 -5.79 33.05
N ARG A 21 -13.73 -4.91 32.06
CA ARG A 21 -15.01 -4.30 31.72
C ARG A 21 -15.76 -5.22 30.74
N LEU A 22 -16.93 -5.68 31.13
CA LEU A 22 -17.79 -6.59 30.38
C LEU A 22 -18.61 -5.81 29.31
N SER A 23 -19.12 -6.51 28.30
CA SER A 23 -19.95 -5.93 27.24
C SER A 23 -21.24 -5.27 27.72
N ASN A 24 -21.78 -5.74 28.86
CA ASN A 24 -22.96 -5.14 29.53
C ASN A 24 -22.59 -3.91 30.41
N GLY A 25 -21.38 -3.38 30.33
CA GLY A 25 -20.92 -2.23 31.11
C GLY A 25 -20.47 -2.52 32.53
N ARG A 26 -20.74 -3.72 33.07
CA ARG A 26 -20.33 -4.10 34.43
C ARG A 26 -18.83 -4.36 34.50
N MET A 27 -18.27 -4.18 35.72
CA MET A 27 -16.85 -4.44 35.99
C MET A 27 -16.71 -5.77 36.76
N TYR A 28 -16.00 -6.73 36.15
CA TYR A 28 -15.54 -7.92 36.86
C TYR A 28 -14.24 -7.60 37.57
N LYS A 29 -14.12 -7.94 38.88
CA LYS A 29 -12.92 -7.76 39.69
C LYS A 29 -12.65 -9.00 40.51
N LYS A 30 -11.40 -9.47 40.52
CA LYS A 30 -10.94 -10.64 41.29
C LYS A 30 -9.57 -10.40 41.86
N SER A 31 -9.34 -10.70 43.14
CA SER A 31 -8.01 -10.67 43.73
C SER A 31 -7.12 -11.77 43.17
N LEU A 32 -5.87 -11.45 42.83
CA LEU A 32 -4.84 -12.39 42.43
C LEU A 32 -4.08 -12.94 43.69
N HIS A 33 -4.40 -12.45 44.87
CA HIS A 33 -3.85 -12.85 46.16
C HIS A 33 -2.32 -12.80 46.20
N THR A 34 -1.71 -11.84 45.50
CA THR A 34 -0.26 -11.59 45.54
C THR A 34 0.02 -10.08 45.47
N ASP A 35 1.09 -9.67 46.13
CA ASP A 35 1.69 -8.33 46.07
C ASP A 35 2.91 -8.31 45.11
N SER A 36 3.38 -9.48 44.71
CA SER A 36 4.52 -9.65 43.81
C SER A 36 4.12 -9.38 42.34
N TYR A 37 4.81 -8.40 41.71
CA TYR A 37 4.67 -8.16 40.28
C TYR A 37 4.96 -9.39 39.44
N ARG A 38 5.98 -10.20 39.82
CA ARG A 38 6.41 -11.40 39.10
C ARG A 38 5.34 -12.49 39.12
N GLU A 39 4.74 -12.73 40.28
CA GLU A 39 3.65 -13.72 40.43
C GLU A 39 2.37 -13.24 39.72
N ALA A 40 2.02 -11.95 39.86
CA ALA A 40 0.88 -11.38 39.14
C ALA A 40 1.06 -11.48 37.62
N ALA A 41 2.27 -11.25 37.09
CA ALA A 41 2.60 -11.40 35.68
C ALA A 41 2.49 -12.84 35.21
N ALA A 42 2.96 -13.82 35.98
CA ALA A 42 2.83 -15.23 35.67
C ALA A 42 1.37 -15.67 35.60
N LEU A 43 0.55 -15.31 36.61
CA LEU A 43 -0.89 -15.54 36.58
C LEU A 43 -1.60 -14.89 35.38
N MET A 44 -1.19 -13.69 35.00
CA MET A 44 -1.79 -12.99 33.86
C MET A 44 -1.47 -13.64 32.51
N ILE A 45 -0.36 -14.37 32.37
CA ILE A 45 -0.08 -15.18 31.16
C ILE A 45 -1.19 -16.20 30.94
N GLY A 46 -1.61 -16.92 31.99
CA GLY A 46 -2.72 -17.89 31.90
C GLY A 46 -4.10 -17.25 31.75
N VAL A 47 -4.32 -16.05 32.29
CA VAL A 47 -5.61 -15.37 32.28
C VAL A 47 -5.88 -14.62 30.98
N THR A 48 -4.87 -14.01 30.38
CA THR A 48 -5.01 -13.10 29.21
C THR A 48 -5.72 -13.73 28.00
N PRO A 49 -5.50 -14.99 27.62
CA PRO A 49 -6.19 -15.61 26.48
C PRO A 49 -7.71 -15.71 26.66
N HIS A 50 -8.19 -15.77 27.91
CA HIS A 50 -9.63 -15.91 28.22
C HIS A 50 -10.37 -14.57 28.30
N ILE A 51 -9.66 -13.44 28.38
CA ILE A 51 -10.27 -12.12 28.56
C ILE A 51 -11.27 -11.75 27.45
N PRO A 52 -11.03 -12.00 26.16
CA PRO A 52 -12.01 -11.70 25.10
C PRO A 52 -13.35 -12.40 25.28
N PHE A 53 -13.32 -13.67 25.67
CA PHE A 53 -14.52 -14.50 25.89
C PHE A 53 -15.30 -14.05 27.13
N VAL A 54 -14.59 -13.64 28.18
CA VAL A 54 -15.21 -13.07 29.38
C VAL A 54 -15.82 -11.71 29.13
N LYS A 55 -15.13 -10.86 28.37
CA LYS A 55 -15.67 -9.54 27.96
C LYS A 55 -16.98 -9.66 27.21
N SER A 56 -17.08 -10.60 26.28
CA SER A 56 -18.29 -10.85 25.46
C SER A 56 -19.37 -11.63 26.21
N LEU A 57 -19.14 -12.04 27.45
CA LEU A 57 -20.00 -12.93 28.24
C LEU A 57 -20.23 -14.32 27.61
N ALA A 58 -19.37 -14.71 26.65
CA ALA A 58 -19.37 -16.04 26.06
C ALA A 58 -18.97 -17.12 27.07
N THR A 59 -18.18 -16.76 28.11
CA THR A 59 -17.85 -17.63 29.23
C THR A 59 -18.62 -17.18 30.48
N PRO A 60 -19.37 -18.07 31.16
CA PRO A 60 -19.98 -17.75 32.43
C PRO A 60 -18.97 -17.26 33.46
N LEU A 61 -19.31 -16.16 34.16
CA LEU A 61 -18.39 -15.56 35.15
C LEU A 61 -18.04 -16.52 36.30
N SER A 62 -18.93 -17.43 36.68
CA SER A 62 -18.67 -18.49 37.70
C SER A 62 -17.59 -19.48 37.25
N MET A 63 -17.60 -19.88 35.98
CA MET A 63 -16.54 -20.73 35.39
C MET A 63 -15.19 -20.03 35.35
N PHE A 64 -15.18 -18.76 34.94
CA PHE A 64 -13.95 -17.96 34.90
C PHE A 64 -13.40 -17.71 36.31
N ASP A 65 -14.28 -17.49 37.29
CA ASP A 65 -13.92 -17.32 38.69
C ASP A 65 -13.26 -18.59 39.27
N ALA A 66 -13.85 -19.75 38.98
CA ALA A 66 -13.27 -21.07 39.38
C ALA A 66 -11.92 -21.30 38.66
N PHE A 67 -11.79 -20.99 37.40
CA PHE A 67 -10.55 -21.08 36.64
C PHE A 67 -9.43 -20.26 37.28
N ILE A 68 -9.65 -18.99 37.60
CA ILE A 68 -8.67 -18.13 38.26
C ILE A 68 -8.29 -18.67 39.63
N SER A 69 -9.26 -19.14 40.40
CA SER A 69 -9.00 -19.72 41.73
C SER A 69 -8.11 -20.95 41.65
N ASN A 70 -8.33 -21.83 40.67
CA ASN A 70 -7.50 -23.02 40.44
C ASN A 70 -6.09 -22.64 39.97
N LEU A 71 -5.97 -21.62 39.09
CA LEU A 71 -4.71 -21.10 38.59
C LEU A 71 -3.84 -20.55 39.76
N ILE A 72 -4.44 -19.77 40.66
CA ILE A 72 -3.74 -19.25 41.87
C ILE A 72 -3.24 -20.38 42.76
N VAL A 73 -4.01 -21.47 42.93
CA VAL A 73 -3.62 -22.62 43.74
C VAL A 73 -2.49 -23.41 43.08
N SER A 74 -2.55 -23.61 41.76
CA SER A 74 -1.52 -24.36 41.01
C SER A 74 -0.17 -23.62 40.99
N GLU A 75 -0.16 -22.32 40.76
CA GLU A 75 1.05 -21.50 40.81
C GLU A 75 1.72 -21.50 42.21
N ARG A 76 0.92 -21.46 43.30
CA ARG A 76 1.43 -21.56 44.66
C ARG A 76 2.04 -22.92 44.99
N ARG A 77 1.62 -24.00 44.32
CA ARG A 77 2.20 -25.33 44.45
C ARG A 77 3.51 -25.47 43.67
N ALA A 78 3.61 -24.85 42.52
CA ALA A 78 4.83 -24.86 41.67
C ALA A 78 6.04 -24.17 42.31
N VAL A 79 5.82 -23.18 43.18
CA VAL A 79 6.90 -22.42 43.87
C VAL A 79 7.56 -23.20 45.04
N LYS A 80 7.06 -24.38 45.45
CA LYS A 80 7.54 -25.12 46.63
C LYS A 80 8.31 -26.41 46.30
N VAL A 81 8.91 -26.59 45.14
CA VAL A 81 9.81 -27.70 44.89
C VAL A 81 11.25 -27.23 45.04
N PRO A 82 12.00 -27.64 46.10
CA PRO A 82 13.45 -27.40 46.19
C PRO A 82 14.15 -28.21 45.09
N LEU A 83 15.10 -27.59 44.41
CA LEU A 83 16.03 -28.30 43.53
C LEU A 83 16.85 -29.28 44.39
N LEU A 84 16.43 -30.53 44.47
CA LEU A 84 17.28 -31.62 44.93
C LEU A 84 18.09 -32.10 43.73
N LEU A 85 19.40 -31.89 43.81
CA LEU A 85 20.40 -32.46 42.93
C LEU A 85 20.24 -33.97 42.87
N SER A 86 19.89 -34.52 41.75
CA SER A 86 19.61 -35.91 41.46
C SER A 86 20.91 -36.75 41.45
N GLN A 87 20.93 -37.79 42.26
CA GLN A 87 21.79 -38.94 42.01
C GLN A 87 21.21 -39.81 40.89
N PRO A 88 22.02 -40.50 40.06
CA PRO A 88 21.52 -41.28 38.96
C PRO A 88 20.76 -42.52 39.45
N ILE A 89 19.50 -42.62 39.10
CA ILE A 89 18.69 -43.84 39.30
C ILE A 89 19.04 -44.79 38.16
N VAL A 90 19.61 -45.95 38.52
CA VAL A 90 19.79 -47.10 37.64
C VAL A 90 18.40 -47.73 37.44
N VAL A 91 17.86 -47.62 36.25
CA VAL A 91 16.59 -48.26 35.83
C VAL A 91 16.94 -49.54 35.09
N PRO A 92 16.34 -50.74 35.43
CA PRO A 92 16.55 -51.97 34.67
C PRO A 92 15.98 -51.82 33.25
N ASP A 93 16.63 -52.48 32.27
CA ASP A 93 16.26 -52.52 30.88
C ASP A 93 14.79 -52.93 30.67
N ALA A 94 13.91 -51.95 30.53
CA ALA A 94 12.60 -52.16 29.93
C ALA A 94 12.73 -51.84 28.45
N ILE A 95 12.29 -52.78 27.59
CA ILE A 95 12.21 -52.62 26.15
C ILE A 95 11.38 -51.36 25.85
N VAL A 96 12.07 -50.28 25.51
CA VAL A 96 11.43 -49.01 25.06
C VAL A 96 11.08 -49.21 23.59
N GLU A 97 9.81 -49.42 23.30
CA GLU A 97 9.33 -49.17 21.92
C GLU A 97 9.74 -47.74 21.50
N PRO A 98 10.31 -47.56 20.34
CA PRO A 98 10.71 -46.24 19.89
C PRO A 98 9.45 -45.35 19.82
N ALA A 99 9.44 -44.30 20.61
CA ALA A 99 8.42 -43.24 20.51
C ALA A 99 8.26 -42.81 19.03
N PRO A 100 7.04 -42.62 18.54
CA PRO A 100 6.84 -42.19 17.18
C PRO A 100 7.71 -40.94 16.97
N ARG A 101 8.58 -40.99 15.97
CA ARG A 101 9.32 -39.80 15.49
C ARG A 101 8.30 -38.76 15.15
N VAL A 102 8.16 -37.75 16.01
CA VAL A 102 7.50 -36.50 15.66
C VAL A 102 8.35 -35.93 14.54
N GLU A 103 7.88 -36.04 13.30
CA GLU A 103 8.50 -35.32 12.19
C GLU A 103 8.57 -33.85 12.60
N PRO A 104 9.74 -33.18 12.46
CA PRO A 104 9.81 -31.77 12.79
C PRO A 104 8.73 -31.05 11.99
N GLU A 105 7.86 -30.31 12.69
CA GLU A 105 6.85 -29.46 12.05
C GLU A 105 7.53 -28.69 10.92
N LYS A 106 7.00 -28.80 9.71
CA LYS A 106 7.65 -28.26 8.52
C LYS A 106 7.67 -26.74 8.63
N VAL A 107 8.76 -26.22 9.14
CA VAL A 107 9.03 -24.80 9.30
C VAL A 107 8.96 -24.13 7.94
N LEU A 108 8.16 -23.08 7.78
CA LEU A 108 8.09 -22.31 6.54
C LEU A 108 9.17 -21.23 6.57
N ALA A 109 10.24 -21.41 5.82
CA ALA A 109 11.26 -20.38 5.65
C ALA A 109 10.72 -19.11 4.97
N LEU A 110 11.26 -17.95 5.32
CA LEU A 110 10.87 -16.67 4.73
C LEU A 110 11.09 -16.63 3.21
N SER A 111 12.16 -17.29 2.71
CA SER A 111 12.42 -17.47 1.27
C SER A 111 11.33 -18.28 0.59
N ASP A 112 10.86 -19.35 1.21
CA ASP A 112 9.79 -20.21 0.68
C ASP A 112 8.45 -19.49 0.72
N ALA A 113 8.15 -18.77 1.80
CA ALA A 113 6.97 -17.92 1.90
C ALA A 113 6.93 -16.86 0.79
N TRP A 114 8.08 -16.27 0.46
CA TRP A 114 8.19 -15.35 -0.66
C TRP A 114 7.96 -16.04 -2.01
N ALA A 115 8.51 -17.24 -2.21
CA ALA A 115 8.31 -18.01 -3.44
C ALA A 115 6.82 -18.34 -3.65
N LEU A 116 6.13 -18.80 -2.62
CA LEU A 116 4.68 -19.07 -2.62
C LEU A 116 3.87 -17.80 -2.93
N TYR A 117 4.20 -16.70 -2.27
CA TYR A 117 3.55 -15.40 -2.51
C TYR A 117 3.75 -14.92 -3.95
N LYS A 118 4.96 -15.05 -4.48
CA LYS A 118 5.30 -14.67 -5.86
C LYS A 118 4.57 -15.53 -6.89
N ASP A 119 4.45 -16.82 -6.66
CA ASP A 119 3.72 -17.71 -7.57
C ASP A 119 2.22 -17.35 -7.63
N GLU A 120 1.60 -17.04 -6.50
CA GLU A 120 0.16 -16.74 -6.45
C GLU A 120 -0.18 -15.30 -6.87
N LYS A 121 0.50 -14.31 -6.26
CA LYS A 121 0.19 -12.88 -6.49
C LYS A 121 0.96 -12.27 -7.65
N GLY A 122 2.12 -12.84 -7.98
CA GLY A 122 3.02 -12.33 -9.02
C GLY A 122 2.52 -12.55 -10.44
N ARG A 123 1.58 -13.48 -10.67
CA ARG A 123 1.00 -13.77 -12.00
C ARG A 123 0.45 -12.53 -12.70
N ASN A 124 -0.05 -11.57 -11.92
CA ASN A 124 -0.64 -10.33 -12.43
C ASN A 124 0.33 -9.13 -12.41
N TRP A 125 1.61 -9.34 -12.06
CA TRP A 125 2.57 -8.24 -11.98
C TRP A 125 3.16 -7.92 -13.35
N THR A 126 3.30 -6.63 -13.63
CA THR A 126 4.15 -6.20 -14.74
C THR A 126 5.61 -6.45 -14.39
N LYS A 127 6.48 -6.61 -15.40
CA LYS A 127 7.93 -6.78 -15.21
C LYS A 127 8.53 -5.72 -14.26
N SER A 128 8.06 -4.47 -14.37
CA SER A 128 8.51 -3.38 -13.50
C SER A 128 8.10 -3.58 -12.02
N ILE A 129 6.87 -4.06 -11.79
CA ILE A 129 6.39 -4.35 -10.43
C ILE A 129 7.15 -5.54 -9.84
N LEU A 130 7.35 -6.60 -10.63
CA LEU A 130 8.12 -7.77 -10.21
C LEU A 130 9.53 -7.37 -9.76
N MET A 131 10.27 -6.67 -10.62
CA MET A 131 11.63 -6.21 -10.30
C MET A 131 11.70 -5.28 -9.08
N ALA A 132 10.66 -4.45 -8.87
CA ALA A 132 10.60 -3.60 -7.68
C ALA A 132 10.34 -4.42 -6.41
N ASN A 133 9.38 -5.34 -6.44
CA ASN A 133 9.04 -6.19 -5.31
C ASN A 133 10.19 -7.15 -4.93
N GLU A 134 10.90 -7.69 -5.92
CA GLU A 134 12.09 -8.50 -5.67
C GLU A 134 13.19 -7.70 -4.94
N ARG A 135 13.40 -6.44 -5.32
CA ARG A 135 14.35 -5.56 -4.61
C ARG A 135 13.92 -5.25 -3.19
N TYR A 136 12.62 -4.99 -2.96
CA TYR A 136 12.10 -4.74 -1.62
C TYR A 136 12.20 -5.98 -0.75
N MET A 137 11.89 -7.14 -1.31
CA MET A 137 11.99 -8.40 -0.59
C MET A 137 13.44 -8.78 -0.30
N ALA A 138 14.37 -8.50 -1.22
CA ALA A 138 15.79 -8.77 -1.01
C ALA A 138 16.33 -8.03 0.23
N VAL A 139 15.86 -6.82 0.55
CA VAL A 139 16.23 -6.13 1.80
C VAL A 139 15.71 -6.90 3.01
N LEU A 140 14.45 -7.34 2.99
CA LEU A 140 13.87 -8.13 4.10
C LEU A 140 14.64 -9.45 4.33
N LEU A 141 14.94 -10.17 3.24
CA LEU A 141 15.71 -11.42 3.29
C LEU A 141 17.15 -11.20 3.76
N THR A 142 17.77 -10.09 3.38
CA THR A 142 19.14 -9.76 3.82
C THR A 142 19.20 -9.46 5.31
N VAL A 143 18.20 -8.73 5.84
CA VAL A 143 18.20 -8.35 7.26
C VAL A 143 17.76 -9.48 8.17
N LEU A 144 16.73 -10.26 7.79
CA LEU A 144 16.17 -11.31 8.64
C LEU A 144 16.76 -12.70 8.37
N GLY A 145 17.38 -12.92 7.21
CA GLY A 145 17.79 -14.24 6.75
C GLY A 145 16.67 -14.99 6.01
N GLY A 146 17.01 -15.63 4.87
CA GLY A 146 16.05 -16.36 4.06
C GLY A 146 15.47 -17.60 4.73
N GLU A 147 16.29 -18.26 5.56
CA GLU A 147 15.94 -19.50 6.28
C GLU A 147 15.15 -19.25 7.59
N THR A 148 14.91 -18.00 7.95
CA THR A 148 14.16 -17.64 9.15
C THR A 148 12.72 -18.13 9.04
N ASP A 149 12.25 -18.85 10.08
CA ASP A 149 10.86 -19.27 10.18
C ASP A 149 9.94 -18.07 10.25
N VAL A 150 8.95 -18.00 9.34
CA VAL A 150 7.98 -16.90 9.31
C VAL A 150 7.18 -16.76 10.61
N THR A 151 7.01 -17.84 11.37
CA THR A 151 6.29 -17.84 12.67
C THR A 151 7.11 -17.23 13.79
N ALA A 152 8.44 -17.24 13.67
CA ALA A 152 9.35 -16.64 14.64
C ALA A 152 9.54 -15.12 14.43
N ILE A 153 9.16 -14.58 13.26
CA ILE A 153 9.33 -13.16 12.94
C ILE A 153 8.38 -12.31 13.78
N THR A 154 8.95 -11.39 14.54
CA THR A 154 8.22 -10.51 15.45
C THR A 154 7.98 -9.11 14.86
N LYS A 155 7.12 -8.33 15.53
CA LYS A 155 6.93 -6.91 15.18
C LYS A 155 8.23 -6.10 15.36
N GLN A 156 9.08 -6.48 16.29
CA GLN A 156 10.35 -5.79 16.52
C GLN A 156 11.32 -6.00 15.36
N ASP A 157 11.35 -7.22 14.80
CA ASP A 157 12.17 -7.51 13.63
C ASP A 157 11.72 -6.69 12.41
N ILE A 158 10.42 -6.57 12.19
CA ILE A 158 9.90 -5.72 11.11
C ILE A 158 10.25 -4.24 11.34
N LYS A 159 10.23 -3.75 12.58
CA LYS A 159 10.67 -2.38 12.87
C LYS A 159 12.15 -2.19 12.57
N GLN A 160 13.00 -3.14 12.95
CA GLN A 160 14.42 -3.11 12.63
C GLN A 160 14.66 -3.10 11.11
N VAL A 161 13.94 -3.93 10.36
CA VAL A 161 13.99 -3.88 8.89
C VAL A 161 13.58 -2.49 8.37
N MET A 162 12.54 -1.88 8.93
CA MET A 162 12.12 -0.55 8.50
C MET A 162 13.13 0.54 8.84
N GLU A 163 13.84 0.45 9.96
CA GLU A 163 14.97 1.34 10.29
C GLU A 163 16.10 1.23 9.26
N VAL A 164 16.44 -0.01 8.85
CA VAL A 164 17.40 -0.23 7.76
C VAL A 164 16.87 0.40 6.46
N VAL A 165 15.60 0.18 6.09
CA VAL A 165 14.99 0.74 4.88
C VAL A 165 15.05 2.28 4.87
N GLU A 166 14.85 2.94 6.01
CA GLU A 166 14.90 4.39 6.14
C GLU A 166 16.31 4.95 5.89
N ASN A 167 17.34 4.17 6.19
CA ASN A 167 18.75 4.53 6.02
C ASN A 167 19.37 4.03 4.70
N LEU A 168 18.60 3.36 3.83
CA LEU A 168 19.11 2.91 2.54
C LEU A 168 19.44 4.08 1.59
N PRO A 169 20.56 4.02 0.85
CA PRO A 169 20.86 5.01 -0.17
C PRO A 169 20.03 4.82 -1.44
N LYS A 170 19.85 5.90 -2.20
CA LYS A 170 19.22 5.88 -3.52
C LYS A 170 20.09 5.16 -4.54
N ARG A 171 19.62 4.04 -5.08
CA ARG A 171 20.34 3.26 -6.11
C ARG A 171 20.51 3.96 -7.47
N VAL A 172 19.98 5.15 -7.64
CA VAL A 172 20.15 5.93 -8.89
C VAL A 172 21.43 6.76 -8.89
N VAL A 173 22.05 6.93 -7.71
CA VAL A 173 23.28 7.71 -7.50
C VAL A 173 24.47 6.74 -7.43
N GLN A 174 25.62 7.13 -7.98
CA GLN A 174 26.87 6.42 -7.75
C GLN A 174 27.45 6.82 -6.38
N PRO A 175 28.07 5.91 -5.63
CA PRO A 175 28.44 4.53 -6.01
C PRO A 175 27.33 3.48 -5.82
N TYR A 176 26.21 3.80 -5.18
CA TYR A 176 25.17 2.87 -4.72
C TYR A 176 24.50 2.08 -5.85
N ARG A 177 24.54 2.60 -7.09
CA ARG A 177 23.95 1.93 -8.25
C ARG A 177 24.59 0.56 -8.54
N SER A 178 25.86 0.41 -8.27
CA SER A 178 26.65 -0.82 -8.52
C SER A 178 26.71 -1.75 -7.31
N MET A 179 26.27 -1.32 -6.13
CA MET A 179 26.33 -2.08 -4.90
C MET A 179 25.30 -3.21 -4.86
N THR A 180 25.67 -4.32 -4.21
CA THR A 180 24.75 -5.40 -3.84
C THR A 180 23.79 -4.94 -2.75
N ILE A 181 22.71 -5.69 -2.51
CA ILE A 181 21.76 -5.36 -1.43
C ILE A 181 22.47 -5.39 -0.08
N GLN A 182 23.34 -6.38 0.16
CA GLN A 182 24.12 -6.46 1.41
C GLN A 182 24.97 -5.21 1.61
N GLN A 183 25.72 -4.79 0.59
CA GLN A 183 26.52 -3.57 0.67
C GLN A 183 25.71 -2.30 0.91
N LEU A 184 24.46 -2.25 0.38
CA LEU A 184 23.56 -1.12 0.62
C LEU A 184 23.01 -1.11 2.05
N VAL A 185 22.74 -2.29 2.62
CA VAL A 185 22.30 -2.45 4.01
C VAL A 185 23.42 -2.11 4.99
N ASP A 186 24.65 -2.46 4.64
CA ASP A 186 25.86 -2.22 5.46
C ASP A 186 26.45 -0.80 5.24
N CYS A 187 25.78 0.03 4.45
CA CYS A 187 26.27 1.38 4.12
C CYS A 187 25.99 2.33 5.28
N ASP A 188 27.03 2.73 5.99
CA ASP A 188 26.96 3.74 7.03
C ASP A 188 27.20 5.15 6.44
N ASP A 189 26.77 6.18 7.15
CA ASP A 189 27.01 7.60 6.83
C ASP A 189 26.51 8.08 5.46
N VAL A 190 25.34 7.58 5.03
CA VAL A 190 24.70 8.06 3.79
C VAL A 190 24.19 9.49 3.99
N PRO A 191 24.57 10.46 3.14
CA PRO A 191 24.09 11.83 3.22
C PRO A 191 22.55 11.87 3.16
N PRO A 192 21.87 12.74 3.95
CA PRO A 192 20.41 12.78 4.02
C PRO A 192 19.70 13.01 2.68
N ASP A 193 20.32 13.74 1.76
CA ASP A 193 19.81 14.00 0.41
C ASP A 193 19.97 12.80 -0.52
N GLU A 194 20.81 11.84 -0.17
CA GLU A 194 21.03 10.58 -0.91
C GLU A 194 20.22 9.41 -0.37
N LEU A 195 19.56 9.55 0.77
CA LEU A 195 18.68 8.52 1.32
C LEU A 195 17.43 8.27 0.47
N VAL A 196 16.88 7.05 0.52
CA VAL A 196 15.63 6.72 -0.14
C VAL A 196 14.50 7.64 0.28
N GLY A 197 13.65 8.02 -0.66
CA GLY A 197 12.52 8.88 -0.36
C GLY A 197 11.40 8.12 0.39
N VAL A 198 10.58 8.86 1.16
CA VAL A 198 9.46 8.35 1.95
C VAL A 198 8.53 7.44 1.15
N GLU A 199 8.29 7.75 -0.13
CA GLU A 199 7.49 6.89 -1.02
C GLU A 199 8.09 5.49 -1.21
N THR A 200 9.42 5.37 -1.21
CA THR A 200 10.10 4.07 -1.31
C THR A 200 9.94 3.29 0.00
N ILE A 201 10.09 3.96 1.14
CA ILE A 201 9.86 3.38 2.47
C ILE A 201 8.44 2.81 2.57
N HIS A 202 7.43 3.59 2.15
CA HIS A 202 6.03 3.14 2.10
C HIS A 202 5.82 1.90 1.20
N LYS A 203 6.53 1.81 0.07
CA LYS A 203 6.42 0.65 -0.84
C LYS A 203 6.99 -0.62 -0.21
N HIS A 204 8.12 -0.54 0.52
CA HIS A 204 8.64 -1.65 1.30
C HIS A 204 7.60 -2.14 2.31
N LEU A 205 7.10 -1.23 3.17
CA LEU A 205 6.12 -1.59 4.19
C LEU A 205 4.82 -2.14 3.59
N LYS A 206 4.38 -1.61 2.44
CA LYS A 206 3.20 -2.12 1.73
C LYS A 206 3.39 -3.56 1.26
N LEU A 207 4.55 -3.90 0.72
CA LEU A 207 4.87 -5.27 0.31
C LEU A 207 4.90 -6.19 1.53
N TYR A 208 5.58 -5.80 2.61
CA TYR A 208 5.67 -6.60 3.84
C TYR A 208 4.29 -6.84 4.46
N LYS A 209 3.44 -5.82 4.53
CA LYS A 209 2.03 -5.97 4.97
C LYS A 209 1.25 -6.91 4.05
N SER A 210 1.46 -6.84 2.75
CA SER A 210 0.79 -7.74 1.80
C SER A 210 1.23 -9.19 1.98
N LEU A 211 2.52 -9.46 2.21
CA LEU A 211 3.04 -10.78 2.49
C LEU A 211 2.54 -11.31 3.85
N PHE A 212 2.86 -10.61 4.93
CA PHE A 212 2.60 -11.13 6.29
C PHE A 212 1.12 -11.06 6.67
N LYS A 213 0.45 -9.89 6.47
CA LYS A 213 -0.91 -9.68 6.95
C LYS A 213 -1.96 -10.26 6.00
N THR A 214 -1.85 -9.96 4.69
CA THR A 214 -2.88 -10.38 3.76
C THR A 214 -2.70 -11.84 3.35
N PHE A 215 -1.45 -12.24 3.02
CA PHE A 215 -1.20 -13.56 2.47
C PHE A 215 -1.00 -14.62 3.57
N LEU A 216 0.02 -14.47 4.42
CA LEU A 216 0.35 -15.50 5.42
C LEU A 216 -0.68 -15.59 6.55
N THR A 217 -1.24 -14.44 7.01
CA THR A 217 -2.27 -14.43 8.05
C THR A 217 -3.68 -14.61 7.48
N GLY A 218 -4.05 -13.80 6.47
CA GLY A 218 -5.45 -13.75 6.01
C GLY A 218 -5.84 -14.79 4.96
N ASN A 219 -4.91 -15.23 4.09
CA ASN A 219 -5.25 -16.16 3.02
C ASN A 219 -4.78 -17.60 3.29
N LYS A 220 -3.68 -17.76 4.01
CA LYS A 220 -3.05 -19.09 4.24
C LYS A 220 -3.20 -19.59 5.67
N ASP A 221 -3.63 -18.75 6.61
CA ASP A 221 -3.79 -19.06 8.04
C ASP A 221 -2.50 -19.65 8.68
N ILE A 222 -1.32 -19.31 8.11
CA ILE A 222 -0.02 -19.76 8.61
C ILE A 222 0.36 -18.98 9.87
N LEU A 223 0.01 -17.68 9.90
CA LEU A 223 0.28 -16.83 11.05
C LEU A 223 -1.03 -16.48 11.77
N MET A 224 -1.07 -16.68 13.08
CA MET A 224 -2.20 -16.25 13.91
C MET A 224 -2.32 -14.71 13.96
N LYS A 225 -1.18 -14.00 13.87
CA LYS A 225 -1.10 -12.54 13.92
C LYS A 225 0.04 -12.05 13.06
N SER A 226 -0.21 -10.99 12.29
CA SER A 226 0.83 -10.42 11.43
C SER A 226 1.89 -9.64 12.23
N PRO A 227 3.18 -9.88 12.01
CA PRO A 227 4.25 -9.08 12.61
C PRO A 227 4.24 -7.62 12.12
N THR A 228 3.54 -7.32 11.03
CA THR A 228 3.41 -5.94 10.50
C THR A 228 2.28 -5.14 11.15
N ASP A 229 1.50 -5.72 12.08
CA ASP A 229 0.38 -5.02 12.71
C ASP A 229 0.86 -3.86 13.58
N GLY A 230 0.31 -2.66 13.30
CA GLY A 230 0.69 -1.42 13.96
C GLY A 230 2.11 -0.92 13.64
N VAL A 231 2.78 -1.48 12.60
CA VAL A 231 3.96 -0.86 12.02
C VAL A 231 3.51 0.23 11.03
N VAL A 232 4.05 1.43 11.21
CA VAL A 232 3.77 2.60 10.38
C VAL A 232 5.08 3.21 9.90
N ALA A 233 5.10 3.70 8.68
CA ALA A 233 6.17 4.55 8.17
C ALA A 233 5.79 6.02 8.35
N ALA A 234 6.78 6.90 8.35
CA ALA A 234 6.55 8.35 8.41
C ALA A 234 5.58 8.78 7.30
N PRO A 235 4.65 9.72 7.57
CA PRO A 235 3.67 10.15 6.58
C PRO A 235 4.36 10.75 5.36
N SER A 236 3.94 10.32 4.15
CA SER A 236 4.42 10.94 2.92
C SER A 236 3.85 12.35 2.81
N LYS A 237 4.73 13.35 2.76
CA LYS A 237 4.38 14.74 2.50
C LYS A 237 4.32 15.07 1.00
N ALA A 238 4.77 14.16 0.14
CA ALA A 238 4.86 14.40 -1.29
C ALA A 238 3.48 14.28 -1.94
N ARG A 239 2.77 15.39 -2.06
CA ARG A 239 1.56 15.51 -2.88
C ARG A 239 1.91 16.12 -4.23
N PHE A 240 1.06 15.85 -5.23
CA PHE A 240 1.15 16.51 -6.52
C PHE A 240 0.26 17.76 -6.50
N GLY A 241 0.86 18.90 -6.82
CA GLY A 241 0.14 20.17 -6.99
C GLY A 241 -0.53 20.25 -8.36
N ALA A 242 -1.45 21.19 -8.49
CA ALA A 242 -2.06 21.57 -9.77
C ALA A 242 -1.32 22.78 -10.36
N TYR A 243 -1.41 22.97 -11.67
CA TYR A 243 -1.03 24.20 -12.34
C TYR A 243 -2.18 25.20 -12.22
N SER A 244 -1.85 26.48 -12.03
CA SER A 244 -2.83 27.57 -12.09
C SER A 244 -3.39 27.72 -13.51
N LEU A 245 -4.50 28.47 -13.66
CA LEU A 245 -5.08 28.79 -14.96
C LEU A 245 -4.06 29.49 -15.89
N ALA A 246 -3.30 30.46 -15.34
CA ALA A 246 -2.28 31.16 -16.10
C ALA A 246 -1.13 30.26 -16.55
N GLU A 247 -0.73 29.30 -15.72
CA GLU A 247 0.30 28.32 -16.06
C GLU A 247 -0.22 27.31 -17.09
N MET A 248 -1.45 26.83 -16.94
CA MET A 248 -2.08 25.95 -17.95
C MET A 248 -2.21 26.66 -19.31
N LYS A 249 -2.57 27.93 -19.32
CA LYS A 249 -2.57 28.76 -20.55
C LYS A 249 -1.18 28.76 -21.20
N LYS A 250 -0.11 29.07 -20.47
CA LYS A 250 1.27 29.05 -20.98
C LYS A 250 1.65 27.68 -21.57
N ILE A 251 1.26 26.59 -20.89
CA ILE A 251 1.54 25.21 -21.34
C ILE A 251 0.82 24.91 -22.65
N VAL A 252 -0.47 25.27 -22.77
CA VAL A 252 -1.28 25.06 -23.97
C VAL A 252 -0.78 25.91 -25.13
N GLU A 253 -0.53 27.21 -24.91
CA GLU A 253 0.04 28.10 -25.91
C GLU A 253 1.40 27.64 -26.43
N TRP A 254 2.25 27.12 -25.53
CA TRP A 254 3.52 26.53 -25.94
C TRP A 254 3.29 25.31 -26.83
N ALA A 255 2.38 24.42 -26.46
CA ALA A 255 2.10 23.20 -27.23
C ALA A 255 1.55 23.54 -28.64
N LEU A 256 0.68 24.54 -28.76
CA LEU A 256 0.14 24.98 -30.03
C LEU A 256 1.20 25.55 -31.00
N LYS A 257 2.27 26.13 -30.46
CA LYS A 257 3.40 26.64 -31.24
C LYS A 257 4.37 25.55 -31.70
N GLN A 258 4.23 24.33 -31.22
CA GLN A 258 5.11 23.23 -31.63
C GLN A 258 4.73 22.72 -33.03
N PRO A 259 5.72 22.15 -33.77
CA PRO A 259 5.44 21.40 -34.99
C PRO A 259 4.45 20.26 -34.72
N ASP A 260 3.75 19.85 -35.76
CA ASP A 260 2.75 18.81 -35.69
C ASP A 260 3.40 17.43 -35.36
N GLY A 261 3.36 17.05 -34.13
CA GLY A 261 4.05 15.86 -33.59
C GLY A 261 3.56 15.49 -32.20
N TRP A 262 4.11 14.44 -31.62
CA TRP A 262 3.70 13.93 -30.31
C TRP A 262 3.87 14.96 -29.17
N GLN A 263 4.85 15.85 -29.24
CA GLN A 263 5.10 16.89 -28.23
C GLN A 263 3.89 17.83 -28.11
N LYS A 264 3.37 18.27 -29.26
CA LYS A 264 2.16 19.10 -29.35
C LYS A 264 0.94 18.33 -28.83
N TRP A 265 0.66 17.21 -29.47
CA TRP A 265 -0.63 16.53 -29.29
C TRP A 265 -0.78 15.85 -27.94
N ILE A 266 0.27 15.24 -27.38
CA ILE A 266 0.17 14.62 -26.04
C ILE A 266 -0.13 15.67 -24.97
N ILE A 267 0.50 16.83 -25.00
CA ILE A 267 0.23 17.91 -24.03
C ILE A 267 -1.19 18.44 -24.18
N LEU A 268 -1.64 18.71 -25.42
CA LEU A 268 -2.99 19.20 -25.68
C LEU A 268 -4.05 18.17 -25.26
N LEU A 269 -3.85 16.88 -25.57
CA LEU A 269 -4.76 15.82 -25.17
C LEU A 269 -4.83 15.68 -23.65
N LEU A 270 -3.70 15.71 -22.95
CA LEU A 270 -3.69 15.67 -21.48
C LEU A 270 -4.40 16.87 -20.87
N ALA A 271 -4.20 18.08 -21.45
CA ALA A 271 -4.81 19.31 -20.97
C ALA A 271 -6.33 19.36 -21.18
N TYR A 272 -6.83 18.75 -22.26
CA TYR A 272 -8.24 18.81 -22.65
C TYR A 272 -9.02 17.50 -22.43
N THR A 273 -8.42 16.52 -21.72
CA THR A 273 -9.10 15.27 -21.36
C THR A 273 -8.90 14.87 -19.90
N GLY A 274 -7.84 15.36 -19.28
CA GLY A 274 -7.43 14.89 -17.96
C GLY A 274 -7.05 13.40 -17.90
N ALA A 275 -6.83 12.75 -19.06
CA ALA A 275 -6.44 11.33 -19.15
C ALA A 275 -5.06 11.08 -18.55
N ARG A 276 -4.75 9.80 -18.26
CA ARG A 276 -3.40 9.45 -17.79
C ARG A 276 -2.40 9.46 -18.94
N ARG A 277 -1.16 9.87 -18.67
CA ARG A 277 -0.08 9.88 -19.66
C ARG A 277 0.00 8.56 -20.45
N GLY A 278 -0.07 7.43 -19.74
CA GLY A 278 0.06 6.11 -20.36
C GLY A 278 -1.13 5.76 -21.27
N GLU A 279 -2.30 6.29 -21.00
CA GLU A 279 -3.49 6.11 -21.84
C GLU A 279 -3.31 6.85 -23.17
N ILE A 280 -2.93 8.11 -23.11
CA ILE A 280 -2.69 8.92 -24.31
C ILE A 280 -1.50 8.41 -25.12
N ALA A 281 -0.37 8.11 -24.46
CA ALA A 281 0.82 7.64 -25.17
C ALA A 281 0.63 6.29 -25.90
N LYS A 282 -0.34 5.48 -25.45
CA LYS A 282 -0.66 4.17 -26.05
C LYS A 282 -1.89 4.22 -26.97
N LEU A 283 -2.45 5.39 -27.20
CA LEU A 283 -3.68 5.55 -27.98
C LEU A 283 -3.55 4.92 -29.37
N GLU A 284 -4.54 4.12 -29.76
CA GLU A 284 -4.66 3.47 -31.06
C GLU A 284 -5.80 4.13 -31.85
N LYS A 285 -5.69 4.14 -33.17
CA LYS A 285 -6.73 4.70 -34.06
C LYS A 285 -8.09 4.03 -33.86
N SER A 286 -8.09 2.72 -33.65
CA SER A 286 -9.28 1.91 -33.37
C SER A 286 -10.01 2.31 -32.08
N GLN A 287 -9.35 3.02 -31.18
CA GLN A 287 -9.96 3.55 -29.95
C GLN A 287 -10.66 4.90 -30.15
N ILE A 288 -10.48 5.56 -31.29
CA ILE A 288 -11.16 6.80 -31.63
C ILE A 288 -12.48 6.44 -32.31
N LYS A 289 -13.57 6.76 -31.64
CA LYS A 289 -14.93 6.41 -32.04
C LYS A 289 -15.79 7.65 -32.21
N TYR A 290 -16.88 7.50 -32.95
CA TYR A 290 -17.93 8.52 -33.07
C TYR A 290 -19.19 8.01 -32.39
N ASP A 291 -19.85 8.87 -31.63
CA ASP A 291 -21.11 8.61 -30.96
C ASP A 291 -22.22 9.38 -31.65
N GLU A 292 -23.14 8.66 -32.27
CA GLU A 292 -24.24 9.24 -33.05
C GLU A 292 -25.22 10.01 -32.17
N ASP A 293 -25.46 9.54 -30.94
CA ASP A 293 -26.43 10.16 -30.02
C ASP A 293 -25.98 11.54 -29.56
N SER A 294 -24.69 11.68 -29.25
CA SER A 294 -24.09 12.95 -28.80
C SER A 294 -23.48 13.77 -29.96
N GLN A 295 -23.37 13.19 -31.17
CA GLN A 295 -22.71 13.77 -32.33
C GLN A 295 -21.23 14.14 -32.03
N ARG A 296 -20.50 13.27 -31.28
CA ARG A 296 -19.16 13.58 -30.77
C ARG A 296 -18.18 12.46 -31.00
N TYR A 297 -16.93 12.83 -31.28
CA TYR A 297 -15.83 11.91 -31.21
C TYR A 297 -15.43 11.68 -29.75
N TYR A 298 -15.01 10.43 -29.42
CA TYR A 298 -14.53 10.07 -28.11
C TYR A 298 -13.40 9.05 -28.19
N PHE A 299 -12.59 8.98 -27.13
CA PHE A 299 -11.63 7.92 -26.90
C PHE A 299 -12.29 6.80 -26.09
N LEU A 300 -12.28 5.58 -26.61
CA LEU A 300 -12.57 4.39 -25.81
C LEU A 300 -11.28 3.97 -25.11
N ILE A 301 -11.07 4.47 -23.91
CA ILE A 301 -9.95 4.07 -23.08
C ILE A 301 -10.28 2.70 -22.52
N ALA A 302 -9.57 1.66 -22.96
CA ALA A 302 -9.65 0.30 -22.44
C ALA A 302 -8.27 -0.05 -21.89
N GLU A 303 -8.17 -0.41 -20.61
CA GLU A 303 -6.96 -1.03 -20.09
C GLU A 303 -6.97 -2.51 -20.47
N GLY A 304 -6.25 -2.87 -21.53
CA GLY A 304 -6.02 -4.25 -21.93
C GLY A 304 -5.23 -5.02 -20.88
N GLY A 305 -5.82 -6.08 -20.34
CA GLY A 305 -5.17 -7.03 -19.45
C GLY A 305 -6.13 -7.65 -18.43
N GLN A 306 -6.10 -8.96 -18.30
CA GLN A 306 -6.83 -9.71 -17.27
C GLN A 306 -6.42 -9.19 -15.87
N GLY A 307 -7.40 -8.79 -15.06
CA GLY A 307 -7.20 -8.46 -13.64
C GLY A 307 -7.25 -7.00 -13.26
N LYS A 308 -7.57 -6.06 -14.17
CA LYS A 308 -7.82 -4.65 -13.81
C LYS A 308 -9.31 -4.36 -13.67
N THR A 309 -9.65 -3.49 -12.73
CA THR A 309 -11.01 -3.16 -12.30
C THR A 309 -11.91 -2.72 -13.46
N GLU A 310 -13.22 -3.02 -13.39
CA GLU A 310 -14.27 -2.60 -14.34
C GLU A 310 -14.28 -1.09 -14.66
N ASN A 311 -13.72 -0.27 -13.78
CA ASN A 311 -13.59 1.19 -13.95
C ASN A 311 -12.47 1.62 -14.92
N ALA A 312 -11.72 0.68 -15.48
CA ALA A 312 -10.61 0.97 -16.41
C ALA A 312 -11.11 1.30 -17.83
N THR A 313 -12.22 0.68 -18.27
CA THR A 313 -12.84 0.96 -19.57
C THR A 313 -13.81 2.13 -19.45
N ARG A 314 -13.56 3.18 -20.21
CA ARG A 314 -14.41 4.37 -20.22
C ARG A 314 -14.35 5.14 -21.53
N GLN A 315 -15.38 5.93 -21.78
CA GLN A 315 -15.47 6.88 -22.88
C GLN A 315 -14.99 8.26 -22.39
N VAL A 316 -14.10 8.89 -23.14
CA VAL A 316 -13.63 10.26 -22.88
C VAL A 316 -13.87 11.06 -24.15
N VAL A 317 -14.81 12.03 -24.09
CA VAL A 317 -15.14 12.84 -25.26
C VAL A 317 -13.91 13.63 -25.71
N ILE A 318 -13.78 13.83 -27.02
CA ILE A 318 -12.75 14.70 -27.59
C ILE A 318 -13.28 16.14 -27.53
N HIS A 319 -12.50 17.01 -26.86
CA HIS A 319 -12.87 18.44 -26.73
C HIS A 319 -12.98 19.11 -28.11
N PRO A 320 -13.98 20.00 -28.38
CA PRO A 320 -14.16 20.68 -29.66
C PRO A 320 -12.92 21.41 -30.18
N LYS A 321 -12.16 22.04 -29.30
CA LYS A 321 -10.90 22.72 -29.68
C LYS A 321 -9.84 21.77 -30.26
N LEU A 322 -9.80 20.51 -29.84
CA LEU A 322 -8.87 19.52 -30.41
C LEU A 322 -9.26 19.20 -31.87
N ILE A 323 -10.56 19.18 -32.17
CA ILE A 323 -11.09 19.00 -33.54
C ILE A 323 -10.78 20.26 -34.38
N GLU A 324 -11.07 21.45 -33.84
CA GLU A 324 -10.76 22.74 -34.47
C GLU A 324 -9.27 22.86 -34.82
N TRP A 325 -8.36 22.41 -33.92
CA TRP A 325 -6.94 22.40 -34.17
C TRP A 325 -6.46 21.25 -35.06
N ARG A 326 -7.41 20.50 -35.65
CA ARG A 326 -7.15 19.45 -36.63
C ARG A 326 -6.43 18.24 -36.10
N PHE A 327 -6.76 17.81 -34.87
CA PHE A 327 -6.21 16.59 -34.28
C PHE A 327 -6.53 15.35 -35.14
N MET A 328 -7.73 15.27 -35.72
CA MET A 328 -8.12 14.12 -36.56
C MET A 328 -7.23 14.02 -37.79
N ASP A 329 -6.86 15.14 -38.42
CA ASP A 329 -5.95 15.15 -39.58
C ASP A 329 -4.56 14.62 -39.18
N TYR A 330 -4.12 14.92 -37.93
CA TYR A 330 -2.88 14.35 -37.43
C TYR A 330 -2.99 12.81 -37.26
N VAL A 331 -4.10 12.30 -36.71
CA VAL A 331 -4.37 10.87 -36.57
C VAL A 331 -4.39 10.18 -37.94
N ASP A 332 -5.06 10.75 -38.92
CA ASP A 332 -5.18 10.13 -40.25
C ASP A 332 -3.84 10.00 -40.96
N ARG A 333 -2.93 10.96 -40.77
CA ARG A 333 -1.58 10.91 -41.32
C ARG A 333 -0.66 9.85 -40.68
N GLN A 334 -1.04 9.31 -39.53
CA GLN A 334 -0.23 8.26 -38.93
C GLN A 334 -0.40 6.95 -39.73
N TRP A 335 0.69 6.36 -40.14
CA TRP A 335 0.68 5.09 -40.89
C TRP A 335 0.53 3.85 -40.00
N LYS A 336 0.89 3.96 -38.71
CA LYS A 336 0.74 2.91 -37.70
C LYS A 336 -0.61 3.00 -36.99
N GLU A 337 -1.09 1.88 -36.47
CA GLU A 337 -2.27 1.83 -35.62
C GLU A 337 -2.13 2.71 -34.37
N ARG A 338 -0.93 2.72 -33.77
CA ARG A 338 -0.63 3.63 -32.64
C ARG A 338 -0.40 5.04 -33.11
N VAL A 339 -1.19 5.97 -32.54
CA VAL A 339 -1.15 7.40 -32.85
C VAL A 339 0.22 8.03 -32.48
N PHE A 340 0.84 7.56 -31.40
CA PHE A 340 2.13 8.08 -30.89
C PHE A 340 3.20 6.97 -30.81
N SER A 341 3.51 6.37 -31.95
CA SER A 341 4.43 5.23 -32.01
C SER A 341 5.85 5.53 -31.51
N GLU A 342 6.30 6.80 -31.57
CA GLU A 342 7.64 7.24 -31.17
C GLU A 342 7.86 7.24 -29.67
N VAL A 343 6.78 7.33 -28.88
CA VAL A 343 6.83 7.42 -27.41
C VAL A 343 6.08 6.30 -26.70
N ALA A 344 5.60 5.31 -27.44
CA ALA A 344 4.95 4.14 -26.86
C ALA A 344 5.97 3.17 -26.23
N GLY A 345 5.51 2.34 -25.30
CA GLY A 345 6.33 1.30 -24.67
C GLY A 345 7.38 1.86 -23.72
N THR A 346 8.64 1.46 -23.90
CA THR A 346 9.78 1.86 -23.04
C THR A 346 10.12 3.34 -23.12
N ASN A 347 9.71 4.01 -24.20
CA ASN A 347 10.01 5.42 -24.45
C ASN A 347 9.07 6.40 -23.74
N MET A 348 8.04 5.94 -23.02
CA MET A 348 7.11 6.83 -22.30
C MET A 348 7.78 7.74 -21.26
N THR A 349 8.95 7.38 -20.74
CA THR A 349 9.72 8.23 -19.83
C THR A 349 10.21 9.51 -20.51
N LYS A 350 10.41 9.48 -21.83
CA LYS A 350 10.81 10.63 -22.64
C LYS A 350 9.79 11.77 -22.53
N ILE A 351 8.50 11.46 -22.52
CA ILE A 351 7.41 12.46 -22.39
C ILE A 351 7.57 13.27 -21.09
N GLY A 352 7.84 12.58 -19.97
CA GLY A 352 8.01 13.24 -18.68
C GLY A 352 9.26 14.11 -18.58
N LYS A 353 10.36 13.67 -19.19
CA LYS A 353 11.62 14.45 -19.25
C LYS A 353 11.42 15.72 -20.08
N GLU A 354 10.91 15.57 -21.29
CA GLU A 354 10.67 16.69 -22.19
C GLU A 354 9.71 17.73 -21.58
N PHE A 355 8.65 17.26 -20.92
CA PHE A 355 7.74 18.17 -20.22
C PHE A 355 8.44 18.90 -19.04
N ALA A 356 9.38 18.28 -18.34
CA ALA A 356 10.12 18.97 -17.31
C ALA A 356 10.96 20.12 -17.88
N ASP A 357 11.57 19.93 -19.06
CA ASP A 357 12.29 20.98 -19.77
C ASP A 357 11.35 22.09 -20.23
N VAL A 358 10.16 21.73 -20.75
CA VAL A 358 9.11 22.70 -21.14
C VAL A 358 8.68 23.53 -19.93
N ARG A 359 8.36 22.89 -18.81
CA ARG A 359 7.98 23.58 -17.58
C ARG A 359 9.04 24.61 -17.16
N ASN A 360 10.31 24.19 -17.18
CA ASN A 360 11.44 25.06 -16.82
C ASN A 360 11.57 26.25 -17.78
N ARG A 361 11.46 26.03 -19.12
CA ARG A 361 11.49 27.10 -20.13
C ARG A 361 10.34 28.10 -19.97
N LEU A 362 9.18 27.64 -19.50
CA LEU A 362 8.01 28.50 -19.21
C LEU A 362 8.11 29.25 -17.88
N GLY A 363 9.21 29.08 -17.14
CA GLY A 363 9.41 29.69 -15.84
C GLY A 363 8.44 29.18 -14.76
N ILE A 364 7.92 27.95 -14.91
CA ILE A 364 7.00 27.36 -13.95
C ILE A 364 7.79 26.55 -12.91
N PRO A 365 7.78 26.93 -11.62
CA PRO A 365 8.53 26.25 -10.56
C PRO A 365 8.13 24.78 -10.43
N TYR A 366 9.09 23.92 -10.02
CA TYR A 366 8.85 22.50 -9.77
C TYR A 366 7.92 22.25 -8.57
N LEU A 367 8.05 23.07 -7.53
CA LEU A 367 7.16 23.06 -6.37
C LEU A 367 6.17 24.22 -6.48
N ASP A 368 4.95 24.01 -6.01
CA ASP A 368 4.00 25.09 -5.77
C ASP A 368 4.24 25.76 -4.40
N ASP A 369 3.43 26.75 -4.06
CA ASP A 369 3.53 27.51 -2.80
C ASP A 369 3.29 26.63 -1.55
N PHE A 370 2.71 25.43 -1.73
CA PHE A 370 2.47 24.46 -0.66
C PHE A 370 3.55 23.36 -0.62
N GLY A 371 4.63 23.46 -1.40
CA GLY A 371 5.69 22.49 -1.51
C GLY A 371 5.27 21.21 -2.27
N GLN A 372 4.18 21.24 -3.04
CA GLN A 372 3.71 20.10 -3.82
C GLN A 372 4.38 20.08 -5.20
N ARG A 373 4.71 18.87 -5.66
CA ARG A 373 5.44 18.67 -6.92
C ARG A 373 4.54 18.90 -8.13
N ARG A 374 5.03 19.66 -9.12
CA ARG A 374 4.35 19.92 -10.38
C ARG A 374 5.06 19.21 -11.54
N LEU A 375 4.48 18.10 -11.96
CA LEU A 375 4.96 17.23 -13.03
C LEU A 375 3.94 17.16 -14.18
N LEU A 376 4.22 16.37 -15.21
CA LEU A 376 3.26 16.13 -16.30
C LEU A 376 1.91 15.63 -15.77
N HIS A 377 1.90 14.78 -14.74
CA HIS A 377 0.66 14.29 -14.14
C HIS A 377 -0.16 15.40 -13.46
N SER A 378 0.47 16.50 -13.08
CA SER A 378 -0.18 17.66 -12.50
C SER A 378 -1.14 18.37 -13.47
N ILE A 379 -0.98 18.20 -14.78
CA ILE A 379 -1.97 18.64 -15.78
C ILE A 379 -3.34 18.04 -15.49
N ARG A 380 -3.38 16.73 -15.19
CA ARG A 380 -4.63 16.05 -14.82
C ARG A 380 -5.20 16.57 -13.49
N HIS A 381 -4.36 16.90 -12.50
CA HIS A 381 -4.82 17.53 -11.26
C HIS A 381 -5.44 18.90 -11.56
N SER A 382 -4.85 19.69 -12.47
CA SER A 382 -5.40 20.99 -12.90
C SER A 382 -6.76 20.83 -13.56
N VAL A 383 -6.93 19.84 -14.45
CA VAL A 383 -8.23 19.55 -15.07
C VAL A 383 -9.28 19.20 -14.02
N CYS A 384 -8.95 18.28 -13.10
CA CYS A 384 -9.90 17.88 -12.05
C CYS A 384 -10.26 19.05 -11.13
N SER A 385 -9.27 19.84 -10.70
CA SER A 385 -9.49 20.99 -9.80
C SER A 385 -10.31 22.08 -10.48
N ALA A 386 -10.01 22.43 -11.74
CA ALA A 386 -10.77 23.42 -12.50
C ALA A 386 -12.21 22.98 -12.72
N ALA A 387 -12.42 21.70 -13.11
CA ALA A 387 -13.74 21.15 -13.32
C ALA A 387 -14.61 21.23 -12.05
N MET A 388 -14.06 20.81 -10.91
CA MET A 388 -14.77 20.83 -9.63
C MET A 388 -15.00 22.24 -9.08
N SER A 389 -14.12 23.18 -9.36
CA SER A 389 -14.25 24.58 -8.91
C SER A 389 -15.16 25.41 -9.82
N GLY A 390 -15.33 25.00 -11.08
CA GLY A 390 -16.02 25.80 -12.09
C GLY A 390 -17.40 25.29 -12.48
N TRP A 391 -17.48 24.20 -13.22
CA TRP A 391 -18.71 23.81 -13.94
C TRP A 391 -19.24 22.41 -13.63
N VAL A 392 -18.48 21.53 -12.98
CA VAL A 392 -18.92 20.17 -12.68
C VAL A 392 -19.57 20.12 -11.31
N THR A 393 -20.87 19.90 -11.28
CA THR A 393 -21.66 19.76 -10.04
C THR A 393 -21.78 18.31 -9.57
N ASN A 394 -21.67 17.35 -10.50
CA ASN A 394 -21.74 15.93 -10.20
C ASN A 394 -20.34 15.27 -10.26
N ILE A 395 -19.78 14.98 -9.09
CA ILE A 395 -18.45 14.37 -8.97
C ILE A 395 -18.36 13.00 -9.67
N LEU A 396 -19.45 12.25 -9.77
CA LEU A 396 -19.47 10.94 -10.42
C LEU A 396 -19.24 11.05 -11.93
N HIS A 397 -19.74 12.13 -12.57
CA HIS A 397 -19.47 12.42 -13.98
C HIS A 397 -17.98 12.68 -14.20
N LEU A 398 -17.35 13.48 -13.34
CA LEU A 398 -15.91 13.70 -13.39
C LEU A 398 -15.13 12.40 -13.15
N GLN A 399 -15.50 11.63 -12.12
CA GLN A 399 -14.83 10.35 -11.80
C GLN A 399 -14.89 9.37 -12.96
N GLN A 400 -16.06 9.25 -13.64
CA GLN A 400 -16.17 8.41 -14.83
C GLN A 400 -15.29 8.92 -15.96
N THR A 401 -15.34 10.22 -16.27
CA THR A 401 -14.58 10.83 -17.37
C THR A 401 -13.07 10.66 -17.17
N VAL A 402 -12.55 10.95 -15.96
CA VAL A 402 -11.12 10.84 -15.71
C VAL A 402 -10.67 9.42 -15.30
N GLY A 403 -11.58 8.50 -15.00
CA GLY A 403 -11.28 7.14 -14.57
C GLY A 403 -10.74 7.08 -13.15
N HIS A 404 -11.39 7.78 -12.22
CA HIS A 404 -11.22 7.59 -10.79
C HIS A 404 -12.20 6.52 -10.29
N GLU A 405 -11.86 5.89 -9.18
CA GLU A 405 -12.78 4.97 -8.54
C GLU A 405 -14.03 5.74 -8.08
N LYS A 406 -15.22 5.23 -8.43
CA LYS A 406 -16.48 5.87 -8.04
C LYS A 406 -16.64 5.80 -6.51
N SER A 407 -16.86 6.93 -5.85
CA SER A 407 -17.25 7.01 -4.45
C SER A 407 -18.77 6.75 -4.33
N GLY A 408 -19.24 6.14 -3.24
CA GLY A 408 -20.69 6.01 -3.04
C GLY A 408 -21.20 4.73 -2.35
N GLY A 409 -20.40 4.03 -1.56
CA GLY A 409 -20.90 2.91 -0.71
C GLY A 409 -21.70 1.85 -1.49
N ILE A 410 -22.85 1.42 -0.96
CA ILE A 410 -23.72 0.40 -1.55
C ILE A 410 -24.30 0.88 -2.89
N THR A 411 -24.60 2.16 -3.04
CA THR A 411 -25.17 2.77 -4.26
C THR A 411 -24.24 2.60 -5.46
N LYS A 412 -22.93 2.44 -5.24
CA LYS A 412 -21.93 2.18 -6.30
C LYS A 412 -22.30 0.97 -7.17
N ARG A 413 -22.93 -0.07 -6.59
CA ARG A 413 -23.32 -1.29 -7.30
C ARG A 413 -24.43 -1.06 -8.33
N TYR A 414 -25.23 -0.03 -8.16
CA TYR A 414 -26.37 0.31 -9.03
C TYR A 414 -26.04 1.43 -10.02
N LEU A 415 -24.87 2.06 -9.91
CA LEU A 415 -24.44 3.11 -10.82
C LEU A 415 -23.79 2.50 -12.06
N HIS A 416 -24.59 2.36 -13.09
CA HIS A 416 -24.13 2.04 -14.43
C HIS A 416 -23.24 3.16 -15.02
N THR A 417 -22.63 2.89 -16.16
CA THR A 417 -21.89 3.91 -16.91
C THR A 417 -22.87 4.96 -17.42
N PHE A 418 -22.61 6.23 -17.11
CA PHE A 418 -23.39 7.33 -17.66
C PHE A 418 -23.19 7.40 -19.18
N PRO A 419 -24.27 7.64 -19.96
CA PRO A 419 -24.16 7.83 -21.40
C PRO A 419 -23.30 9.06 -21.71
N LEU A 420 -22.63 9.05 -22.87
CA LEU A 420 -21.69 10.11 -23.26
C LEU A 420 -22.40 11.48 -23.31
N SER A 421 -23.66 11.50 -23.78
CA SER A 421 -24.51 12.69 -23.83
C SER A 421 -24.75 13.34 -22.45
N SER A 422 -24.62 12.63 -21.37
CA SER A 422 -24.78 13.16 -20.00
C SER A 422 -23.49 13.69 -19.39
N ILE A 423 -22.32 13.32 -19.92
CA ILE A 423 -21.02 13.61 -19.28
C ILE A 423 -20.06 14.45 -20.15
N TYR A 424 -20.39 14.70 -21.43
CA TYR A 424 -19.48 15.45 -22.32
C TYR A 424 -19.20 16.87 -21.82
N TYR A 425 -20.13 17.50 -21.11
CA TYR A 425 -19.94 18.83 -20.52
C TYR A 425 -18.74 18.91 -19.55
N VAL A 426 -18.35 17.78 -18.96
CA VAL A 426 -17.17 17.72 -18.07
C VAL A 426 -15.92 18.13 -18.83
N ILE A 427 -15.81 17.72 -20.08
CA ILE A 427 -14.69 18.05 -20.98
C ILE A 427 -14.91 19.39 -21.65
N ASP A 428 -16.11 19.67 -22.17
CA ASP A 428 -16.42 20.91 -22.91
C ASP A 428 -16.26 22.18 -22.07
N GLY A 429 -16.44 22.07 -20.74
CA GLY A 429 -16.19 23.18 -19.82
C GLY A 429 -14.72 23.56 -19.64
N ILE A 430 -13.79 22.77 -20.17
CA ILE A 430 -12.36 23.08 -20.07
C ILE A 430 -12.03 24.29 -20.97
N CYS A 431 -11.55 25.35 -20.35
CA CYS A 431 -11.14 26.57 -21.06
C CYS A 431 -9.82 27.09 -20.50
N TRP A 432 -8.73 26.76 -21.19
CA TRP A 432 -7.40 27.24 -20.82
C TRP A 432 -7.01 28.51 -21.61
N ILE A 433 -7.57 28.65 -22.81
CA ILE A 433 -7.35 29.78 -23.75
C ILE A 433 -8.64 30.12 -24.48
#